data_eb02cee3cb893550abc0fc3667e1afc9
#
_entry.id   eb02cee3cb893550abc0fc3667e1afc9
#
_cell.length_a   1.000
_cell.length_b   1.000
_cell.length_c   1.000
_cell.angle_alpha   90.00
_cell.angle_beta   90.00
_cell.angle_gamma   90.00
#
_symmetry.space_group_name_H-M   'P 1'
#
loop_
_entity.id
_entity.type
_entity.pdbx_description
1 polymer ?
#
loop_
_entity_poly.entity_id
_entity_poly.type
_entity_poly.pdbx_seq_one_letter_code
_entity_poly.pdbx_strand_id
1 'polypeptide(L)'
;MSSIRSGRKPGFISYTEVSYNNKEYVVGTILHNYEDVQFIFDKEDFNKVSERSWHVSSGKYIGSTYYTEGEVKNKKELCIHNFVMNRLDWYGKGAKESIDHINRNGFDNRKENLRLITQSEQNMNQTKKKRFITLPEGCEIDPDDIPRHIWYIKSHGAHGDRFAIEFKSENICWKTSSSKKISLKEKLNQAKEKLQEFYIIFPHLNPFNPDKLKKEEYLTNSFNEIIKFAKLTQ
;
A
#
# COMPACT_ATOMS: atom_id res chain seq x y z
N MET A 1 -7.04 -19.23 -27.50
CA MET A 1 -6.76 -19.29 -26.04
C MET A 1 -5.49 -20.11 -25.86
N SER A 2 -4.34 -19.46 -25.61
CA SER A 2 -3.07 -20.15 -25.41
C SER A 2 -2.98 -20.67 -23.98
N SER A 3 -2.79 -21.99 -23.82
CA SER A 3 -2.57 -22.61 -22.51
C SER A 3 -1.18 -22.27 -21.99
N ILE A 4 -1.12 -21.36 -21.04
CA ILE A 4 0.13 -21.05 -20.33
C ILE A 4 0.45 -22.21 -19.37
N ARG A 5 1.40 -23.09 -19.74
CA ARG A 5 1.82 -24.20 -18.89
C ARG A 5 2.70 -23.69 -17.75
N SER A 6 2.30 -23.95 -16.50
CA SER A 6 3.13 -23.70 -15.31
C SER A 6 4.17 -24.81 -15.15
N GLY A 7 5.43 -24.43 -14.89
CA GLY A 7 6.56 -25.39 -14.78
C GLY A 7 6.79 -26.00 -13.38
N ARG A 8 5.92 -25.75 -12.39
CA ARG A 8 5.96 -26.38 -11.05
C ARG A 8 4.68 -27.18 -10.83
N LYS A 9 4.79 -28.35 -10.17
CA LYS A 9 3.60 -29.02 -9.65
C LYS A 9 2.86 -28.02 -8.78
N PRO A 10 1.55 -27.75 -9.01
CA PRO A 10 0.77 -26.84 -8.18
C PRO A 10 0.84 -27.36 -6.74
N GLY A 11 1.23 -26.50 -5.80
CA GLY A 11 0.94 -26.77 -4.41
C GLY A 11 -0.56 -26.98 -4.29
N PHE A 12 -0.97 -27.96 -3.51
CA PHE A 12 -2.39 -28.20 -3.28
C PHE A 12 -3.02 -26.94 -2.69
N ILE A 13 -4.04 -26.41 -3.37
CA ILE A 13 -4.81 -25.26 -2.91
C ILE A 13 -6.20 -25.79 -2.61
N SER A 14 -6.65 -25.65 -1.38
CA SER A 14 -8.04 -25.84 -1.02
C SER A 14 -8.79 -24.52 -1.12
N TYR A 15 -10.05 -24.58 -1.53
CA TYR A 15 -10.94 -23.43 -1.62
C TYR A 15 -12.18 -23.66 -0.77
N THR A 16 -12.53 -22.68 0.05
CA THR A 16 -13.72 -22.70 0.92
C THR A 16 -14.58 -21.48 0.57
N GLU A 17 -15.84 -21.70 0.24
CA GLU A 17 -16.80 -20.62 0.00
C GLU A 17 -17.33 -20.11 1.33
N VAL A 18 -17.45 -18.81 1.46
CA VAL A 18 -17.92 -18.12 2.68
C VAL A 18 -18.86 -16.98 2.30
N SER A 19 -20.06 -16.98 2.92
CA SER A 19 -20.99 -15.85 2.86
C SER A 19 -20.78 -14.94 4.06
N TYR A 20 -20.56 -13.65 3.80
CA TYR A 20 -20.36 -12.65 4.85
C TYR A 20 -21.00 -11.31 4.43
N ASN A 21 -21.88 -10.77 5.28
CA ASN A 21 -22.61 -9.53 5.02
C ASN A 21 -23.29 -9.46 3.64
N ASN A 22 -24.01 -10.52 3.27
CA ASN A 22 -24.72 -10.68 1.99
C ASN A 22 -23.80 -10.64 0.75
N LYS A 23 -22.52 -10.93 0.91
CA LYS A 23 -21.56 -11.09 -0.17
C LYS A 23 -20.92 -12.47 -0.09
N GLU A 24 -20.57 -13.00 -1.25
CA GLU A 24 -19.97 -14.31 -1.41
C GLU A 24 -18.47 -14.16 -1.69
N TYR A 25 -17.66 -14.86 -0.91
CA TYR A 25 -16.20 -14.86 -1.01
C TYR A 25 -15.67 -16.28 -1.14
N VAL A 26 -14.43 -16.41 -1.60
CA VAL A 26 -13.68 -17.65 -1.58
C VAL A 26 -12.39 -17.45 -0.81
N VAL A 27 -12.14 -18.33 0.14
CA VAL A 27 -10.88 -18.43 0.87
C VAL A 27 -10.06 -19.53 0.25
N GLY A 28 -8.91 -19.17 -0.33
CA GLY A 28 -7.90 -20.13 -0.78
C GLY A 28 -6.89 -20.39 0.34
N THR A 29 -6.51 -21.64 0.55
CA THR A 29 -5.48 -22.04 1.53
C THR A 29 -4.32 -22.72 0.81
N ILE A 30 -3.10 -22.21 1.02
CA ILE A 30 -1.86 -22.71 0.41
C ILE A 30 -0.91 -23.10 1.54
N LEU A 31 -0.36 -24.31 1.50
CA LEU A 31 0.73 -24.70 2.40
C LEU A 31 2.03 -24.00 1.96
N HIS A 32 2.58 -23.17 2.82
CA HIS A 32 3.83 -22.45 2.59
C HIS A 32 4.72 -22.53 3.83
N ASN A 33 5.95 -23.04 3.69
CA ASN A 33 6.89 -23.23 4.80
C ASN A 33 6.27 -23.97 6.02
N TYR A 34 5.49 -25.03 5.76
CA TYR A 34 4.78 -25.84 6.76
C TYR A 34 3.65 -25.10 7.50
N GLU A 35 3.24 -23.92 7.04
CA GLU A 35 2.13 -23.14 7.58
C GLU A 35 1.05 -22.92 6.50
N ASP A 36 -0.21 -22.92 6.93
CA ASP A 36 -1.34 -22.61 6.06
C ASP A 36 -1.47 -21.09 5.89
N VAL A 37 -1.22 -20.63 4.67
CA VAL A 37 -1.44 -19.24 4.28
C VAL A 37 -2.80 -19.13 3.59
N GLN A 38 -3.67 -18.30 4.16
CA GLN A 38 -5.01 -18.06 3.65
C GLN A 38 -5.11 -16.72 2.93
N PHE A 39 -5.82 -16.69 1.81
CA PHE A 39 -6.09 -15.49 1.04
C PHE A 39 -7.56 -15.47 0.60
N ILE A 40 -8.11 -14.28 0.39
CA ILE A 40 -9.53 -14.10 0.06
C ILE A 40 -9.65 -13.37 -1.27
N PHE A 41 -10.70 -13.72 -2.04
CA PHE A 41 -11.13 -13.00 -3.23
C PHE A 41 -12.65 -13.16 -3.41
N ASP A 42 -13.26 -12.34 -4.28
CA ASP A 42 -14.70 -12.40 -4.55
C ASP A 42 -15.06 -13.67 -5.31
N LYS A 43 -16.18 -14.32 -4.96
CA LYS A 43 -16.62 -15.58 -5.56
C LYS A 43 -16.82 -15.48 -7.07
N GLU A 44 -17.19 -14.34 -7.60
CA GLU A 44 -17.34 -14.11 -9.05
C GLU A 44 -16.05 -14.38 -9.84
N ASP A 45 -14.90 -14.26 -9.19
CA ASP A 45 -13.59 -14.52 -9.80
C ASP A 45 -13.13 -15.98 -9.68
N PHE A 46 -13.92 -16.86 -9.00
CA PHE A 46 -13.50 -18.22 -8.66
C PHE A 46 -13.10 -19.05 -9.90
N ASN A 47 -13.91 -19.06 -10.93
CA ASN A 47 -13.65 -19.87 -12.12
C ASN A 47 -12.28 -19.53 -12.74
N LYS A 48 -11.98 -18.25 -12.92
CA LYS A 48 -10.70 -17.82 -13.51
C LYS A 48 -9.53 -18.03 -12.56
N VAL A 49 -9.74 -17.88 -11.24
CA VAL A 49 -8.67 -18.05 -10.23
C VAL A 49 -8.33 -19.53 -10.07
N SER A 50 -9.32 -20.42 -10.01
CA SER A 50 -9.12 -21.86 -9.81
C SER A 50 -8.42 -22.57 -10.99
N GLU A 51 -8.43 -22.00 -12.18
CA GLU A 51 -7.71 -22.49 -13.35
C GLU A 51 -6.20 -22.30 -13.29
N ARG A 52 -5.69 -21.54 -12.31
CA ARG A 52 -4.27 -21.22 -12.16
C ARG A 52 -3.64 -21.82 -10.91
N SER A 53 -2.34 -22.08 -11.00
CA SER A 53 -1.53 -22.44 -9.84
C SER A 53 -1.03 -21.17 -9.15
N TRP A 54 -1.35 -21.05 -7.89
CA TRP A 54 -0.91 -19.93 -7.06
C TRP A 54 0.10 -20.37 -6.01
N HIS A 55 0.95 -19.45 -5.57
CA HIS A 55 1.93 -19.65 -4.52
C HIS A 55 2.11 -18.34 -3.74
N VAL A 56 2.66 -18.43 -2.54
CA VAL A 56 3.03 -17.25 -1.76
C VAL A 56 4.27 -16.60 -2.37
N SER A 57 4.13 -15.35 -2.77
CA SER A 57 5.19 -14.54 -3.36
C SER A 57 5.75 -13.56 -2.34
N SER A 58 7.07 -13.60 -2.15
CA SER A 58 7.80 -12.70 -1.23
C SER A 58 7.22 -12.65 0.19
N GLY A 59 6.47 -13.66 0.63
CA GLY A 59 5.81 -13.73 1.93
C GLY A 59 4.69 -12.70 2.15
N LYS A 60 4.27 -11.98 1.12
CA LYS A 60 3.32 -10.85 1.23
C LYS A 60 2.15 -10.87 0.25
N TYR A 61 2.28 -11.59 -0.86
CA TYR A 61 1.30 -11.62 -1.94
C TYR A 61 1.07 -13.03 -2.42
N ILE A 62 -0.01 -13.22 -3.16
CA ILE A 62 -0.28 -14.45 -3.90
C ILE A 62 0.08 -14.23 -5.35
N GLY A 63 0.96 -15.08 -5.87
CA GLY A 63 1.49 -14.99 -7.23
C GLY A 63 1.32 -16.27 -8.04
N SER A 64 1.34 -16.15 -9.35
CA SER A 64 1.35 -17.25 -10.32
C SER A 64 2.47 -17.02 -11.33
N THR A 65 3.30 -18.01 -11.52
CA THR A 65 4.40 -17.95 -12.50
C THR A 65 3.90 -18.31 -13.89
N TYR A 66 4.28 -17.53 -14.90
CA TYR A 66 4.07 -17.82 -16.30
C TYR A 66 5.31 -17.48 -17.14
N TYR A 67 5.33 -17.99 -18.36
CA TYR A 67 6.42 -17.70 -19.30
C TYR A 67 5.87 -16.95 -20.51
N THR A 68 6.62 -15.94 -20.96
CA THR A 68 6.26 -15.21 -22.19
C THR A 68 6.41 -16.10 -23.41
N GLU A 69 5.59 -15.87 -24.43
CA GLU A 69 5.75 -16.47 -25.75
C GLU A 69 6.92 -15.77 -26.47
N GLY A 70 7.65 -16.53 -27.30
CA GLY A 70 8.78 -16.05 -28.09
C GLY A 70 9.98 -17.01 -28.06
N GLU A 71 11.02 -16.72 -28.85
CA GLU A 71 12.24 -17.53 -28.92
C GLU A 71 12.95 -17.62 -27.56
N VAL A 72 12.92 -16.53 -26.76
CA VAL A 72 13.44 -16.50 -25.40
C VAL A 72 12.26 -16.47 -24.42
N LYS A 73 12.05 -17.57 -23.71
CA LYS A 73 11.01 -17.69 -22.67
C LYS A 73 11.45 -16.97 -21.40
N ASN A 74 10.93 -15.80 -21.17
CA ASN A 74 11.15 -15.07 -19.92
C ASN A 74 10.13 -15.47 -18.86
N LYS A 75 10.63 -15.83 -17.67
CA LYS A 75 9.79 -16.09 -16.50
C LYS A 75 9.21 -14.78 -16.00
N LYS A 76 7.90 -14.72 -15.82
CA LYS A 76 7.17 -13.60 -15.23
C LYS A 76 6.27 -14.09 -14.10
N GLU A 77 5.92 -13.19 -13.22
CA GLU A 77 5.00 -13.44 -12.12
C GLU A 77 3.77 -12.55 -12.24
N LEU A 78 2.61 -13.15 -12.06
CA LEU A 78 1.31 -12.48 -12.05
C LEU A 78 0.75 -12.51 -10.63
N CYS A 79 0.56 -11.35 -10.01
CA CYS A 79 -0.08 -11.25 -8.71
C CYS A 79 -1.61 -11.39 -8.86
N ILE A 80 -2.25 -12.08 -7.89
CA ILE A 80 -3.70 -12.31 -7.92
C ILE A 80 -4.50 -11.00 -7.91
N HIS A 81 -4.08 -9.96 -7.19
CA HIS A 81 -4.74 -8.66 -7.19
C HIS A 81 -4.79 -8.02 -8.58
N ASN A 82 -3.72 -8.16 -9.38
CA ASN A 82 -3.72 -7.69 -10.77
C ASN A 82 -4.67 -8.54 -11.63
N PHE A 83 -4.72 -9.86 -11.37
CA PHE A 83 -5.54 -10.80 -12.11
C PHE A 83 -7.04 -10.56 -11.88
N VAL A 84 -7.49 -10.41 -10.63
CA VAL A 84 -8.91 -10.15 -10.31
C VAL A 84 -9.35 -8.76 -10.78
N MET A 85 -8.44 -7.80 -10.87
CA MET A 85 -8.71 -6.46 -11.40
C MET A 85 -8.54 -6.35 -12.92
N ASN A 86 -8.32 -7.49 -13.63
CA ASN A 86 -8.10 -7.56 -15.09
C ASN A 86 -6.97 -6.65 -15.60
N ARG A 87 -5.88 -6.55 -14.79
CA ARG A 87 -4.70 -5.74 -15.10
C ARG A 87 -3.50 -6.64 -15.40
N LEU A 88 -3.53 -7.32 -16.56
CA LEU A 88 -2.54 -8.34 -16.93
C LEU A 88 -1.25 -7.74 -17.53
N ASP A 89 -1.30 -6.54 -18.11
CA ASP A 89 -0.22 -5.94 -18.90
C ASP A 89 0.74 -5.07 -18.06
N TRP A 90 0.62 -5.11 -16.74
CA TRP A 90 1.23 -4.13 -15.85
C TRP A 90 2.56 -4.56 -15.23
N TYR A 91 3.41 -5.18 -16.04
CA TYR A 91 4.75 -5.57 -15.62
C TYR A 91 5.82 -4.74 -16.34
N GLY A 92 6.20 -3.60 -15.76
CA GLY A 92 7.30 -2.84 -16.30
C GLY A 92 7.73 -1.66 -15.43
N LYS A 93 9.03 -1.34 -15.45
CA LYS A 93 9.53 -0.07 -14.94
C LYS A 93 8.86 1.05 -15.73
N GLY A 94 8.06 1.89 -15.05
CA GLY A 94 7.36 3.03 -15.65
C GLY A 94 5.83 2.93 -15.64
N ALA A 95 5.23 1.93 -15.05
CA ALA A 95 3.79 1.93 -14.82
C ALA A 95 3.40 3.17 -13.98
N LYS A 96 2.51 4.01 -14.53
CA LYS A 96 2.06 5.25 -13.88
C LYS A 96 1.15 5.00 -12.68
N GLU A 97 0.56 3.82 -12.63
CA GLU A 97 -0.43 3.41 -11.63
C GLU A 97 -0.16 1.98 -11.18
N SER A 98 -0.59 1.59 -10.02
CA SER A 98 -0.50 0.25 -9.45
C SER A 98 -1.76 -0.08 -8.65
N ILE A 99 -1.97 -1.38 -8.37
CA ILE A 99 -3.03 -1.80 -7.46
C ILE A 99 -2.47 -1.82 -6.05
N ASP A 100 -3.18 -1.17 -5.13
CA ASP A 100 -2.86 -1.06 -3.71
C ASP A 100 -3.96 -1.73 -2.88
N HIS A 101 -3.56 -2.36 -1.77
CA HIS A 101 -4.47 -2.93 -0.79
C HIS A 101 -4.79 -1.87 0.27
N ILE A 102 -6.04 -1.48 0.40
CA ILE A 102 -6.48 -0.41 1.32
C ILE A 102 -6.09 -0.77 2.76
N ASN A 103 -6.30 -2.02 3.19
CA ASN A 103 -5.93 -2.51 4.53
C ASN A 103 -4.47 -3.00 4.63
N ARG A 104 -3.64 -2.77 3.60
CA ARG A 104 -2.22 -3.18 3.52
C ARG A 104 -1.95 -4.67 3.65
N ASN A 105 -2.98 -5.51 3.50
CA ASN A 105 -2.87 -6.96 3.54
C ASN A 105 -2.91 -7.53 2.12
N GLY A 106 -1.76 -7.99 1.60
CA GLY A 106 -1.64 -8.55 0.25
C GLY A 106 -2.35 -9.90 0.04
N PHE A 107 -2.89 -10.49 1.10
CA PHE A 107 -3.72 -11.71 1.04
C PHE A 107 -5.22 -11.39 0.93
N ASP A 108 -5.62 -10.14 1.09
CA ASP A 108 -7.01 -9.69 0.95
C ASP A 108 -7.25 -9.12 -0.45
N ASN A 109 -7.61 -9.99 -1.39
CA ASN A 109 -7.78 -9.63 -2.79
C ASN A 109 -9.26 -9.39 -3.17
N ARG A 110 -10.11 -9.07 -2.19
CA ARG A 110 -11.47 -8.59 -2.44
C ARG A 110 -11.43 -7.26 -3.19
N LYS A 111 -12.26 -7.08 -4.22
CA LYS A 111 -12.30 -5.85 -5.02
C LYS A 111 -12.56 -4.60 -4.18
N GLU A 112 -13.37 -4.71 -3.11
CA GLU A 112 -13.63 -3.61 -2.17
C GLU A 112 -12.38 -3.14 -1.40
N ASN A 113 -11.35 -4.01 -1.28
CA ASN A 113 -10.05 -3.71 -0.66
C ASN A 113 -8.99 -3.26 -1.66
N LEU A 114 -9.24 -3.44 -2.95
CA LEU A 114 -8.30 -3.10 -4.02
C LEU A 114 -8.64 -1.74 -4.61
N ARG A 115 -7.63 -0.94 -4.88
CA ARG A 115 -7.77 0.35 -5.56
C ARG A 115 -6.62 0.60 -6.51
N LEU A 116 -6.92 1.34 -7.56
CA LEU A 116 -5.93 1.86 -8.48
C LEU A 116 -5.34 3.14 -7.89
N ILE A 117 -4.01 3.22 -7.80
CA ILE A 117 -3.31 4.40 -7.29
C ILE A 117 -2.13 4.75 -8.18
N THR A 118 -1.84 6.04 -8.25
CA THR A 118 -0.61 6.54 -8.87
C THR A 118 0.61 6.25 -8.01
N GLN A 119 1.81 6.28 -8.62
CA GLN A 119 3.07 6.13 -7.88
C GLN A 119 3.21 7.20 -6.78
N SER A 120 2.68 8.40 -7.00
CA SER A 120 2.69 9.47 -6.01
C SER A 120 1.84 9.12 -4.78
N GLU A 121 0.62 8.60 -5.00
CA GLU A 121 -0.26 8.14 -3.92
C GLU A 121 0.32 6.93 -3.19
N GLN A 122 0.95 6.00 -3.92
CA GLN A 122 1.62 4.86 -3.30
C GLN A 122 2.75 5.31 -2.37
N ASN A 123 3.54 6.29 -2.79
CA ASN A 123 4.59 6.86 -1.96
C ASN A 123 4.01 7.55 -0.70
N MET A 124 2.83 8.17 -0.80
CA MET A 124 2.13 8.74 0.35
C MET A 124 1.57 7.71 1.32
N ASN A 125 1.22 6.50 0.85
CA ASN A 125 0.70 5.42 1.69
C ASN A 125 1.77 4.63 2.43
N GLN A 126 3.05 4.77 2.07
CA GLN A 126 4.13 4.08 2.77
C GLN A 126 4.23 4.57 4.22
N THR A 127 4.62 3.69 5.12
CA THR A 127 4.98 4.07 6.49
C THR A 127 6.07 5.12 6.48
N LYS A 128 6.01 6.08 7.44
CA LYS A 128 7.04 7.12 7.59
C LYS A 128 8.41 6.46 7.69
N LYS A 129 9.27 6.72 6.72
CA LYS A 129 10.66 6.26 6.77
C LYS A 129 11.40 7.08 7.81
N LYS A 130 12.30 6.41 8.56
CA LYS A 130 13.22 7.11 9.46
C LYS A 130 14.00 8.15 8.69
N ARG A 131 14.04 9.38 9.20
CA ARG A 131 14.73 10.50 8.55
C ARG A 131 16.15 10.60 9.08
N PHE A 132 17.12 10.60 8.19
CA PHE A 132 18.51 10.92 8.50
C PHE A 132 18.72 12.43 8.22
N ILE A 133 18.31 13.27 9.17
CA ILE A 133 18.45 14.72 9.08
C ILE A 133 19.38 15.15 10.21
N THR A 134 20.43 15.89 9.89
CA THR A 134 21.29 16.56 10.88
C THR A 134 20.70 17.92 11.18
N LEU A 135 20.09 18.06 12.34
CA LEU A 135 19.60 19.34 12.87
C LEU A 135 20.74 20.06 13.61
N PRO A 136 20.66 21.41 13.80
CA PRO A 136 21.61 22.15 14.60
C PRO A 136 21.65 21.66 16.05
N GLU A 137 22.82 21.66 16.66
CA GLU A 137 22.98 21.37 18.08
C GLU A 137 22.12 22.29 18.95
N GLY A 138 21.52 21.75 20.00
CA GLY A 138 20.67 22.49 20.93
C GLY A 138 19.32 22.95 20.41
N CYS A 139 18.86 22.48 19.25
CA CYS A 139 17.55 22.87 18.71
C CYS A 139 16.34 22.19 19.41
N GLU A 140 16.59 21.23 20.31
CA GLU A 140 15.55 20.47 21.07
C GLU A 140 14.47 19.81 20.19
N ILE A 141 14.81 19.41 18.98
CA ILE A 141 13.91 18.73 18.04
C ILE A 141 14.49 17.35 17.75
N ASP A 142 13.69 16.31 17.98
CA ASP A 142 13.98 14.99 17.45
C ASP A 142 13.60 14.95 15.97
N PRO A 143 14.48 14.50 15.04
CA PRO A 143 14.12 14.29 13.64
C PRO A 143 12.87 13.43 13.44
N ASP A 144 12.61 12.51 14.34
CA ASP A 144 11.43 11.65 14.30
C ASP A 144 10.12 12.37 14.69
N ASP A 145 10.21 13.53 15.38
CA ASP A 145 9.05 14.40 15.69
C ASP A 145 8.61 15.29 14.51
N ILE A 146 9.42 15.37 13.45
CA ILE A 146 9.04 16.13 12.26
C ILE A 146 7.98 15.35 11.49
N PRO A 147 6.74 15.86 11.33
CA PRO A 147 5.67 15.16 10.63
C PRO A 147 6.03 14.85 9.18
N ARG A 148 5.34 13.85 8.64
CA ARG A 148 5.31 13.63 7.19
C ARG A 148 4.83 14.92 6.50
N HIS A 149 5.35 15.21 5.31
CA HIS A 149 5.08 16.41 4.52
C HIS A 149 5.72 17.70 5.04
N ILE A 150 6.43 17.70 6.18
CA ILE A 150 7.28 18.81 6.61
C ILE A 150 8.73 18.46 6.29
N TRP A 151 9.43 19.36 5.62
CA TRP A 151 10.83 19.23 5.23
C TRP A 151 11.68 20.25 5.95
N TYR A 152 12.80 19.82 6.52
CA TYR A 152 13.81 20.73 7.04
C TYR A 152 14.66 21.30 5.90
N ILE A 153 14.84 22.60 5.91
CA ILE A 153 15.72 23.33 4.98
C ILE A 153 16.82 23.96 5.81
N LYS A 154 18.05 23.45 5.61
CA LYS A 154 19.24 23.98 6.26
C LYS A 154 19.51 25.41 5.80
N SER A 155 20.04 26.25 6.71
CA SER A 155 20.44 27.62 6.43
C SER A 155 21.46 27.71 5.30
N HIS A 156 21.34 28.78 4.51
CA HIS A 156 22.31 29.12 3.47
C HIS A 156 22.54 30.62 3.46
N GLY A 157 23.79 31.06 3.61
CA GLY A 157 24.17 32.48 3.66
C GLY A 157 23.51 33.22 4.81
N ALA A 158 22.82 34.32 4.52
CA ALA A 158 22.16 35.17 5.51
C ALA A 158 20.86 34.57 6.08
N HIS A 159 20.31 33.57 5.43
CA HIS A 159 19.04 32.92 5.82
C HIS A 159 19.26 31.89 6.94
N GLY A 160 18.36 31.86 7.92
CA GLY A 160 18.34 30.85 8.97
C GLY A 160 17.62 29.57 8.52
N ASP A 161 17.78 28.51 9.33
CA ASP A 161 17.09 27.26 9.17
C ASP A 161 15.57 27.46 9.19
N ARG A 162 14.86 26.64 8.42
CA ARG A 162 13.40 26.73 8.28
C ARG A 162 12.78 25.40 7.89
N PHE A 163 11.47 25.33 7.95
CA PHE A 163 10.69 24.18 7.45
C PHE A 163 9.87 24.57 6.22
N ALA A 164 9.59 23.58 5.39
CA ALA A 164 8.71 23.71 4.23
C ALA A 164 7.65 22.59 4.23
N ILE A 165 6.50 22.90 3.65
CA ILE A 165 5.45 21.96 3.28
C ILE A 165 5.30 22.03 1.76
N GLU A 166 5.33 20.89 1.09
CA GLU A 166 5.18 20.80 -0.36
C GLU A 166 4.21 19.69 -0.73
N PHE A 167 3.16 20.04 -1.44
CA PHE A 167 2.22 19.13 -2.08
C PHE A 167 2.19 19.42 -3.58
N LYS A 168 2.96 18.65 -4.33
CA LYS A 168 3.11 18.85 -5.79
C LYS A 168 1.81 18.64 -6.55
N SER A 169 0.97 17.70 -6.11
CA SER A 169 -0.35 17.45 -6.71
C SER A 169 -1.27 18.66 -6.64
N GLU A 170 -1.17 19.46 -5.57
CA GLU A 170 -2.01 20.64 -5.31
C GLU A 170 -1.29 21.95 -5.66
N ASN A 171 -0.08 21.87 -6.21
CA ASN A 171 0.78 23.03 -6.49
C ASN A 171 1.02 23.93 -5.26
N ILE A 172 1.10 23.30 -4.08
CA ILE A 172 1.32 23.97 -2.81
C ILE A 172 2.80 23.92 -2.45
N CYS A 173 3.38 25.09 -2.16
CA CYS A 173 4.69 25.23 -1.55
C CYS A 173 4.63 26.33 -0.49
N TRP A 174 4.72 25.96 0.78
CA TRP A 174 4.72 26.88 1.90
C TRP A 174 6.00 26.72 2.74
N LYS A 175 6.51 27.80 3.30
CA LYS A 175 7.77 27.82 4.08
C LYS A 175 7.61 28.73 5.29
N THR A 176 8.20 28.32 6.42
CA THR A 176 8.34 29.19 7.58
C THR A 176 9.33 30.34 7.31
N SER A 177 9.32 31.33 8.17
CA SER A 177 10.30 32.42 8.11
C SER A 177 11.75 31.91 8.16
N SER A 178 12.62 32.54 7.38
CA SER A 178 14.09 32.34 7.45
C SER A 178 14.77 33.21 8.48
N SER A 179 14.03 33.99 9.29
CA SER A 179 14.60 34.82 10.37
C SER A 179 15.35 33.96 11.38
N LYS A 180 16.52 34.39 11.77
CA LYS A 180 17.32 33.78 12.86
C LYS A 180 16.80 34.16 14.26
N LYS A 181 15.86 35.13 14.35
CA LYS A 181 15.25 35.56 15.63
C LYS A 181 14.17 34.60 16.15
N ILE A 182 13.65 33.74 15.29
CA ILE A 182 12.61 32.72 15.61
C ILE A 182 13.32 31.40 15.82
N SER A 183 13.08 30.73 16.94
CA SER A 183 13.66 29.44 17.23
C SER A 183 13.22 28.36 16.22
N LEU A 184 14.05 27.34 16.00
CA LEU A 184 13.71 26.26 15.08
C LEU A 184 12.51 25.46 15.58
N LYS A 185 12.37 25.28 16.89
CA LYS A 185 11.22 24.64 17.55
C LYS A 185 9.90 25.39 17.27
N GLU A 186 9.92 26.72 17.39
CA GLU A 186 8.76 27.55 17.09
C GLU A 186 8.37 27.46 15.60
N LYS A 187 9.35 27.50 14.69
CA LYS A 187 9.12 27.29 13.26
C LYS A 187 8.52 25.91 12.96
N LEU A 188 8.96 24.85 13.67
CA LEU A 188 8.36 23.53 13.52
C LEU A 188 6.88 23.53 13.96
N ASN A 189 6.55 24.22 15.06
CA ASN A 189 5.17 24.35 15.52
C ASN A 189 4.30 25.08 14.47
N GLN A 190 4.77 26.21 13.95
CA GLN A 190 4.10 26.93 12.85
C GLN A 190 3.88 26.02 11.63
N ALA A 191 4.88 25.20 11.28
CA ALA A 191 4.74 24.25 10.18
C ALA A 191 3.72 23.13 10.48
N LYS A 192 3.66 22.64 11.73
CA LYS A 192 2.67 21.65 12.17
C LYS A 192 1.25 22.23 12.10
N GLU A 193 1.04 23.44 12.58
CA GLU A 193 -0.26 24.14 12.51
C GLU A 193 -0.69 24.32 11.04
N LYS A 194 0.20 24.84 10.21
CA LYS A 194 -0.08 25.04 8.78
C LYS A 194 -0.36 23.75 8.04
N LEU A 195 0.29 22.64 8.42
CA LEU A 195 0.02 21.33 7.86
C LEU A 195 -1.40 20.86 8.20
N GLN A 196 -1.88 21.12 9.43
CA GLN A 196 -3.26 20.80 9.81
C GLN A 196 -4.28 21.60 9.00
N GLU A 197 -4.04 22.90 8.77
CA GLU A 197 -4.90 23.69 7.88
C GLU A 197 -4.98 23.08 6.48
N PHE A 198 -3.85 22.65 5.91
CA PHE A 198 -3.85 21.98 4.62
C PHE A 198 -4.59 20.65 4.64
N TYR A 199 -4.54 19.87 5.72
CA TYR A 199 -5.29 18.62 5.84
C TYR A 199 -6.80 18.84 5.96
N ILE A 200 -7.24 20.00 6.47
CA ILE A 200 -8.67 20.39 6.46
C ILE A 200 -9.11 20.72 5.04
N ILE A 201 -8.31 21.49 4.29
CA ILE A 201 -8.63 21.92 2.92
C ILE A 201 -8.52 20.72 1.95
N PHE A 202 -7.53 19.87 2.14
CA PHE A 202 -7.20 18.71 1.29
C PHE A 202 -7.20 17.40 2.10
N PRO A 203 -8.39 16.88 2.52
CA PRO A 203 -8.46 15.71 3.40
C PRO A 203 -7.81 14.45 2.81
N HIS A 204 -7.74 14.33 1.49
CA HIS A 204 -7.12 13.19 0.81
C HIS A 204 -5.59 13.11 1.03
N LEU A 205 -4.93 14.22 1.35
CA LEU A 205 -3.51 14.28 1.69
C LEU A 205 -3.22 13.89 3.13
N ASN A 206 -4.26 13.87 3.99
CA ASN A 206 -4.09 13.52 5.41
C ASN A 206 -3.90 12.00 5.57
N PRO A 207 -2.74 11.52 6.01
CA PRO A 207 -2.52 10.09 6.25
C PRO A 207 -3.37 9.55 7.42
N PHE A 208 -3.88 10.44 8.28
CA PHE A 208 -4.71 10.14 9.45
C PHE A 208 -6.18 10.55 9.23
N ASN A 209 -6.62 10.63 7.96
CA ASN A 209 -8.02 10.91 7.66
C ASN A 209 -8.93 9.86 8.35
N PRO A 210 -9.88 10.26 9.23
CA PRO A 210 -10.72 9.33 9.98
C PRO A 210 -11.50 8.36 9.11
N ASP A 211 -12.01 8.80 7.97
CA ASP A 211 -12.80 7.94 7.08
C ASP A 211 -11.92 6.88 6.40
N LYS A 212 -10.69 7.25 6.06
CA LYS A 212 -9.70 6.32 5.53
C LYS A 212 -9.33 5.27 6.57
N LEU A 213 -9.08 5.68 7.82
CA LEU A 213 -8.75 4.78 8.92
C LEU A 213 -9.91 3.85 9.26
N LYS A 214 -11.15 4.35 9.33
CA LYS A 214 -12.36 3.53 9.55
C LYS A 214 -12.53 2.48 8.44
N LYS A 215 -12.31 2.85 7.19
CA LYS A 215 -12.39 1.91 6.07
C LYS A 215 -11.30 0.84 6.15
N GLU A 216 -10.06 1.22 6.47
CA GLU A 216 -8.93 0.29 6.66
C GLU A 216 -9.22 -0.70 7.80
N GLU A 217 -9.72 -0.21 8.93
CA GLU A 217 -10.12 -1.01 10.09
C GLU A 217 -11.27 -1.98 9.75
N TYR A 218 -12.35 -1.48 9.12
CA TYR A 218 -13.45 -2.33 8.66
C TYR A 218 -12.97 -3.47 7.76
N LEU A 219 -12.14 -3.17 6.77
CA LEU A 219 -11.62 -4.17 5.84
C LEU A 219 -10.72 -5.19 6.54
N THR A 220 -9.92 -4.75 7.50
CA THR A 220 -9.07 -5.64 8.30
C THR A 220 -9.92 -6.58 9.18
N ASN A 221 -10.90 -6.05 9.87
CA ASN A 221 -11.79 -6.82 10.73
C ASN A 221 -12.61 -7.83 9.92
N SER A 222 -13.21 -7.41 8.82
CA SER A 222 -13.97 -8.30 7.93
C SER A 222 -13.11 -9.40 7.32
N PHE A 223 -11.85 -9.10 6.94
CA PHE A 223 -10.90 -10.13 6.49
C PHE A 223 -10.71 -11.21 7.57
N ASN A 224 -10.41 -10.80 8.79
CA ASN A 224 -10.17 -11.72 9.91
C ASN A 224 -11.40 -12.59 10.21
N GLU A 225 -12.60 -12.01 10.15
CA GLU A 225 -13.85 -12.74 10.39
C GLU A 225 -14.14 -13.77 9.29
N ILE A 226 -13.96 -13.39 8.01
CA ILE A 226 -14.15 -14.33 6.88
C ILE A 226 -13.17 -15.50 7.00
N ILE A 227 -11.90 -15.25 7.34
CA ILE A 227 -10.91 -16.31 7.59
C ILE A 227 -11.36 -17.22 8.73
N LYS A 228 -11.87 -16.65 9.82
CA LYS A 228 -12.39 -17.43 10.96
C LYS A 228 -13.56 -18.31 10.54
N PHE A 229 -14.51 -17.78 9.78
CA PHE A 229 -15.65 -18.59 9.28
C PHE A 229 -15.19 -19.72 8.34
N ALA A 230 -14.24 -19.46 7.45
CA ALA A 230 -13.69 -20.51 6.58
C ALA A 230 -13.06 -21.66 7.37
N LYS A 231 -12.41 -21.39 8.51
CA LYS A 231 -11.83 -22.44 9.38
C LYS A 231 -12.89 -23.27 10.11
N LEU A 232 -14.07 -22.71 10.35
CA LEU A 232 -15.16 -23.42 11.02
C LEU A 232 -15.96 -24.32 10.08
N THR A 233 -15.81 -24.13 8.77
CA THR A 233 -16.51 -24.88 7.72
C THR A 233 -15.66 -25.96 7.08
N GLN A 234 -14.40 -26.09 7.45
CA GLN A 234 -13.49 -27.18 7.10
C GLN A 234 -13.54 -28.30 8.12
#